data_7cc70c59ad612bb54b5428f1f3253037
#
_entry.id   7cc70c59ad612bb54b5428f1f3253037
#
_cell.length_a   1.000
_cell.length_b   1.000
_cell.length_c   1.000
_cell.angle_alpha   90.00
_cell.angle_beta   90.00
_cell.angle_gamma   90.00
#
_symmetry.space_group_name_H-M   'P 1'
#
loop_
_entity.id
_entity.type
_entity.pdbx_description
1 polymer ?
#
loop_
_entity_poly.entity_id
_entity_poly.type
_entity_poly.pdbx_seq_one_letter_code
_entity_poly.pdbx_strand_id
1 'polypeptide(L)'
;MTPSEIKAAREKYSYVPARLIRASDHVAADLSWKSIKLIMDVPKGWDAKHLQTPLQYSSCELDNFHGKLLQSEKDDDLVHGLLSVVFWGFSSGADGRLKVQRALSRARAIVFGRKNAPPQPENEVIAHMRRSRELLHASRIADALLEAEQIKYLQMSFASKLLTFMNPTKAAVYDAIISSRLEKEPDPELRSLFVSTRIPTSKAAKLS
;
A
#
# COMPACT_ATOMS: atom_id res chain seq x y z
N MET A 1 11.12 6.09 22.14
CA MET A 1 11.88 5.55 20.97
C MET A 1 12.62 6.71 20.32
N THR A 2 13.93 6.61 20.22
CA THR A 2 14.78 7.66 19.61
C THR A 2 14.79 7.54 18.08
N PRO A 3 15.14 8.61 17.35
CA PRO A 3 15.30 8.53 15.90
C PRO A 3 16.28 7.45 15.42
N SER A 4 17.33 7.19 16.19
CA SER A 4 18.30 6.12 15.91
C SER A 4 17.72 4.72 16.08
N GLU A 5 16.89 4.49 17.08
CA GLU A 5 16.18 3.22 17.29
C GLU A 5 15.14 2.97 16.17
N ILE A 6 14.43 4.01 15.73
CA ILE A 6 13.51 3.92 14.60
C ILE A 6 14.27 3.54 13.33
N LYS A 7 15.39 4.21 13.07
CA LYS A 7 16.24 3.89 11.92
C LYS A 7 16.77 2.46 11.96
N ALA A 8 17.29 2.01 13.10
CA ALA A 8 17.77 0.65 13.28
C ALA A 8 16.66 -0.40 13.14
N ALA A 9 15.45 -0.12 13.65
CA ALA A 9 14.29 -0.98 13.46
C ALA A 9 13.88 -1.08 11.99
N ARG A 10 13.93 0.05 11.26
CA ARG A 10 13.62 0.10 9.83
C ARG A 10 14.64 -0.67 8.98
N GLU A 11 15.92 -0.57 9.30
CA GLU A 11 17.00 -1.33 8.64
C GLU A 11 16.86 -2.84 8.83
N LYS A 12 16.32 -3.27 9.97
CA LYS A 12 16.02 -4.69 10.26
C LYS A 12 14.72 -5.18 9.64
N TYR A 13 13.85 -4.28 9.19
CA TYR A 13 12.58 -4.66 8.61
C TYR A 13 12.78 -5.18 7.18
N SER A 14 12.50 -6.47 7.00
CA SER A 14 12.60 -7.12 5.69
C SER A 14 11.35 -6.85 4.87
N TYR A 15 11.49 -6.09 3.81
CA TYR A 15 10.42 -5.91 2.83
C TYR A 15 10.38 -7.10 1.85
N VAL A 16 9.17 -7.44 1.43
CA VAL A 16 8.99 -8.34 0.31
C VAL A 16 9.54 -7.66 -0.95
N PRO A 17 10.50 -8.27 -1.67
CA PRO A 17 11.09 -7.67 -2.87
C PRO A 17 10.14 -7.89 -4.06
N ALA A 18 8.94 -7.32 -3.99
CA ALA A 18 7.92 -7.47 -5.01
C ALA A 18 7.36 -6.09 -5.37
N ARG A 19 7.42 -5.76 -6.64
CA ARG A 19 6.91 -4.50 -7.19
C ARG A 19 6.38 -4.71 -8.60
N LEU A 20 5.54 -3.79 -9.06
CA LEU A 20 5.15 -3.72 -10.46
C LEU A 20 6.02 -2.68 -11.15
N ILE A 21 6.61 -3.04 -12.29
CA ILE A 21 7.36 -2.12 -13.14
C ILE A 21 6.64 -1.97 -14.47
N ARG A 22 6.85 -0.83 -15.14
CA ARG A 22 6.27 -0.60 -16.47
C ARG A 22 7.01 -1.44 -17.50
N ALA A 23 6.27 -2.15 -18.33
CA ALA A 23 6.83 -2.85 -19.46
C ALA A 23 7.00 -1.87 -20.63
N SER A 24 8.21 -1.78 -21.18
CA SER A 24 8.43 -1.08 -22.45
C SER A 24 7.98 -1.94 -23.63
N ASP A 25 8.22 -3.27 -23.60
CA ASP A 25 8.06 -4.13 -24.77
C ASP A 25 7.47 -5.53 -24.51
N HIS A 26 7.07 -5.84 -23.28
CA HIS A 26 6.55 -7.16 -22.93
C HIS A 26 5.22 -7.10 -22.20
N VAL A 27 4.29 -7.92 -22.62
CA VAL A 27 3.04 -8.17 -21.90
C VAL A 27 3.35 -9.12 -20.75
N ALA A 28 3.45 -8.60 -19.57
CA ALA A 28 3.79 -9.46 -18.44
C ALA A 28 2.69 -9.60 -17.41
N ALA A 29 1.85 -8.63 -17.20
CA ALA A 29 0.71 -8.76 -16.33
C ALA A 29 -0.52 -8.14 -17.01
N ASP A 30 -1.65 -8.79 -16.88
CA ASP A 30 -2.97 -8.30 -17.25
C ASP A 30 -3.44 -7.11 -16.40
N LEU A 31 -2.51 -6.24 -15.98
CA LEU A 31 -2.79 -5.04 -15.24
C LEU A 31 -2.57 -3.86 -16.17
N SER A 32 -3.66 -3.39 -16.76
CA SER A 32 -3.61 -2.10 -17.46
C SER A 32 -4.92 -1.37 -17.23
N TRP A 33 -4.82 -0.12 -16.91
CA TRP A 33 -5.83 0.86 -17.23
C TRP A 33 -5.42 1.45 -18.57
N LYS A 34 -6.17 1.11 -19.60
CA LYS A 34 -6.02 1.60 -20.99
C LYS A 34 -4.62 1.47 -21.61
N SER A 35 -3.60 2.14 -21.09
CA SER A 35 -2.28 2.24 -21.70
C SER A 35 -1.12 1.73 -20.83
N ILE A 36 -1.36 1.45 -19.55
CA ILE A 36 -0.28 1.02 -18.64
C ILE A 36 -0.18 -0.48 -18.66
N LYS A 37 0.89 -0.99 -19.25
CA LYS A 37 1.28 -2.39 -19.15
C LYS A 37 2.33 -2.53 -18.05
N LEU A 38 2.05 -3.40 -17.09
CA LEU A 38 2.92 -3.62 -15.95
C LEU A 38 3.44 -5.05 -15.95
N ILE A 39 4.67 -5.23 -15.53
CA ILE A 39 5.28 -6.53 -15.27
C ILE A 39 5.59 -6.70 -13.79
N MET A 40 5.62 -7.94 -13.33
CA MET A 40 6.05 -8.25 -11.98
C MET A 40 7.57 -8.30 -11.92
N ASP A 41 8.14 -7.56 -11.00
CA ASP A 41 9.54 -7.65 -10.63
C ASP A 41 9.64 -8.41 -9.29
N VAL A 42 9.58 -9.72 -9.40
CA VAL A 42 9.62 -10.66 -8.27
C VAL A 42 10.73 -11.67 -8.52
N PRO A 43 11.65 -11.88 -7.59
CA PRO A 43 12.71 -12.86 -7.73
C PRO A 43 12.15 -14.27 -7.99
N LYS A 44 12.70 -14.96 -8.97
CA LYS A 44 12.28 -16.33 -9.30
C LYS A 44 12.54 -17.28 -8.13
N GLY A 45 11.54 -18.06 -7.76
CA GLY A 45 11.67 -19.06 -6.68
C GLY A 45 11.72 -18.46 -5.26
N TRP A 46 11.41 -17.18 -5.10
CA TRP A 46 11.39 -16.52 -3.81
C TRP A 46 10.25 -17.05 -2.92
N ASP A 47 10.58 -17.44 -1.69
CA ASP A 47 9.65 -17.96 -0.69
C ASP A 47 10.01 -17.47 0.72
N ALA A 48 9.34 -18.01 1.77
CA ALA A 48 9.58 -17.64 3.16
C ALA A 48 11.03 -17.82 3.63
N LYS A 49 11.77 -18.75 3.06
CA LYS A 49 13.17 -18.99 3.45
C LYS A 49 14.06 -17.82 3.05
N HIS A 50 13.67 -17.10 2.03
CA HIS A 50 14.37 -15.92 1.55
C HIS A 50 14.16 -14.69 2.41
N LEU A 51 13.18 -14.68 3.34
CA LEU A 51 13.02 -13.59 4.32
C LEU A 51 14.23 -13.42 5.24
N GLN A 52 15.03 -14.45 5.41
CA GLN A 52 16.25 -14.42 6.22
C GLN A 52 17.51 -14.08 5.43
N THR A 53 17.43 -14.06 4.10
CA THR A 53 18.55 -13.67 3.24
C THR A 53 18.49 -12.17 2.95
N PRO A 54 19.63 -11.54 2.60
CA PRO A 54 19.61 -10.15 2.13
C PRO A 54 18.61 -10.00 1.00
N LEU A 55 17.67 -9.07 1.17
CA LEU A 55 16.68 -8.81 0.15
C LEU A 55 17.35 -8.23 -1.10
N GLN A 56 16.79 -8.54 -2.25
CA GLN A 56 17.23 -7.96 -3.51
C GLN A 56 16.98 -6.44 -3.55
N TYR A 57 15.94 -5.99 -2.83
CA TYR A 57 15.64 -4.57 -2.63
C TYR A 57 15.74 -4.21 -1.15
N SER A 58 16.48 -3.15 -0.85
CA SER A 58 16.43 -2.54 0.48
C SER A 58 15.08 -1.84 0.68
N SER A 59 14.73 -1.59 1.95
CA SER A 59 13.53 -0.78 2.24
C SER A 59 13.62 0.59 1.56
N CYS A 60 14.80 1.19 1.55
CA CYS A 60 15.06 2.48 0.92
C CYS A 60 14.83 2.46 -0.59
N GLU A 61 15.20 1.38 -1.29
CA GLU A 61 14.95 1.23 -2.73
C GLU A 61 13.45 1.13 -3.05
N LEU A 62 12.70 0.36 -2.25
CA LEU A 62 11.25 0.25 -2.42
C LEU A 62 10.54 1.56 -2.07
N ASP A 63 10.95 2.24 -1.00
CA ASP A 63 10.43 3.55 -0.62
C ASP A 63 10.66 4.57 -1.73
N ASN A 64 11.88 4.62 -2.27
CA ASN A 64 12.24 5.52 -3.36
C ASN A 64 11.47 5.20 -4.65
N PHE A 65 11.33 3.91 -4.97
CA PHE A 65 10.57 3.47 -6.14
C PHE A 65 9.12 3.92 -6.07
N HIS A 66 8.41 3.57 -4.99
CA HIS A 66 7.01 3.93 -4.82
C HIS A 66 6.85 5.45 -4.64
N GLY A 67 7.70 6.09 -3.84
CA GLY A 67 7.64 7.53 -3.60
C GLY A 67 7.81 8.33 -4.89
N LYS A 68 8.76 7.94 -5.75
CA LYS A 68 8.97 8.60 -7.05
C LYS A 68 7.74 8.54 -7.94
N LEU A 69 7.05 7.40 -7.99
CA LEU A 69 5.81 7.23 -8.76
C LEU A 69 4.68 8.06 -8.17
N LEU A 70 4.49 8.00 -6.85
CA LEU A 70 3.37 8.65 -6.15
C LEU A 70 3.53 10.17 -6.04
N GLN A 71 4.73 10.69 -6.23
CA GLN A 71 5.01 12.13 -6.30
C GLN A 71 5.01 12.68 -7.73
N SER A 72 4.86 11.82 -8.73
CA SER A 72 4.82 12.25 -10.14
C SER A 72 3.55 13.07 -10.43
N GLU A 73 3.69 14.02 -11.36
CA GLU A 73 2.55 14.76 -11.91
C GLU A 73 1.85 14.02 -13.05
N LYS A 74 2.43 12.92 -13.53
CA LYS A 74 1.86 12.08 -14.59
C LYS A 74 0.85 11.10 -14.01
N ASP A 75 -0.35 11.07 -14.55
CA ASP A 75 -1.42 10.16 -14.14
C ASP A 75 -1.00 8.70 -14.22
N ASP A 76 -0.33 8.33 -15.30
CA ASP A 76 0.20 6.98 -15.51
C ASP A 76 1.16 6.53 -14.39
N ASP A 77 1.99 7.43 -13.89
CA ASP A 77 2.92 7.12 -12.81
C ASP A 77 2.18 6.97 -11.47
N LEU A 78 1.18 7.82 -11.21
CA LEU A 78 0.34 7.71 -10.02
C LEU A 78 -0.40 6.36 -9.98
N VAL A 79 -1.03 5.99 -11.10
CA VAL A 79 -1.71 4.69 -11.24
C VAL A 79 -0.73 3.54 -11.05
N HIS A 80 0.43 3.60 -11.70
CA HIS A 80 1.49 2.61 -11.52
C HIS A 80 1.91 2.48 -10.04
N GLY A 81 2.13 3.61 -9.36
CA GLY A 81 2.47 3.65 -7.94
C GLY A 81 1.40 3.00 -7.07
N LEU A 82 0.14 3.35 -7.28
CA LEU A 82 -1.00 2.75 -6.57
C LEU A 82 -1.05 1.24 -6.74
N LEU A 83 -1.01 0.75 -7.99
CA LEU A 83 -1.08 -0.68 -8.28
C LEU A 83 0.12 -1.42 -7.69
N SER A 84 1.32 -0.81 -7.72
CA SER A 84 2.53 -1.41 -7.16
C SER A 84 2.49 -1.48 -5.64
N VAL A 85 2.01 -0.45 -4.94
CA VAL A 85 1.81 -0.47 -3.48
C VAL A 85 0.82 -1.55 -3.07
N VAL A 86 -0.30 -1.67 -3.79
CA VAL A 86 -1.31 -2.71 -3.52
C VAL A 86 -0.74 -4.10 -3.77
N PHE A 87 -0.05 -4.31 -4.89
CA PHE A 87 0.62 -5.56 -5.19
C PHE A 87 1.63 -5.94 -4.10
N TRP A 88 2.54 -5.04 -3.77
CA TRP A 88 3.52 -5.25 -2.71
C TRP A 88 2.86 -5.62 -1.39
N GLY A 89 1.87 -4.86 -0.94
CA GLY A 89 1.23 -5.05 0.35
C GLY A 89 0.43 -6.36 0.48
N PHE A 90 0.01 -6.98 -0.63
CA PHE A 90 -0.65 -8.29 -0.63
C PHE A 90 0.27 -9.44 -1.02
N SER A 91 1.50 -9.17 -1.41
CA SER A 91 2.42 -10.19 -1.91
C SER A 91 2.97 -11.12 -0.82
N SER A 92 3.03 -10.69 0.44
CA SER A 92 3.44 -11.55 1.55
C SER A 92 2.24 -12.30 2.15
N GLY A 93 2.40 -13.58 2.43
CA GLY A 93 1.46 -14.38 3.22
C GLY A 93 1.88 -14.45 4.69
N ALA A 94 0.95 -14.86 5.58
CA ALA A 94 1.26 -15.11 6.99
C ALA A 94 2.29 -16.23 7.20
N ASP A 95 2.39 -17.13 6.21
CA ASP A 95 3.39 -18.20 6.12
C ASP A 95 4.73 -17.73 5.53
N GLY A 96 4.88 -16.43 5.28
CA GLY A 96 6.06 -15.82 4.70
C GLY A 96 6.27 -16.11 3.20
N ARG A 97 5.40 -16.89 2.57
CA ARG A 97 5.50 -17.20 1.15
C ARG A 97 4.98 -16.05 0.30
N LEU A 98 5.58 -15.88 -0.87
CA LEU A 98 5.11 -14.91 -1.85
C LEU A 98 3.78 -15.35 -2.48
N LYS A 99 2.74 -14.55 -2.29
CA LYS A 99 1.38 -14.81 -2.78
C LYS A 99 1.07 -13.96 -4.03
N VAL A 100 1.80 -14.21 -5.11
CA VAL A 100 1.69 -13.45 -6.37
C VAL A 100 0.25 -13.37 -6.88
N GLN A 101 -0.44 -14.49 -6.98
CA GLN A 101 -1.81 -14.53 -7.51
C GLN A 101 -2.78 -13.72 -6.65
N ARG A 102 -2.61 -13.78 -5.32
CA ARG A 102 -3.39 -12.95 -4.39
C ARG A 102 -3.12 -11.47 -4.62
N ALA A 103 -1.85 -11.08 -4.75
CA ALA A 103 -1.44 -9.70 -4.97
C ALA A 103 -1.98 -9.16 -6.30
N LEU A 104 -1.85 -9.92 -7.38
CA LEU A 104 -2.42 -9.59 -8.69
C LEU A 104 -3.94 -9.44 -8.64
N SER A 105 -4.64 -10.39 -8.02
CA SER A 105 -6.10 -10.32 -7.88
C SER A 105 -6.55 -9.04 -7.15
N ARG A 106 -5.80 -8.58 -6.17
CA ARG A 106 -6.11 -7.35 -5.42
C ARG A 106 -5.83 -6.09 -6.24
N ALA A 107 -4.70 -6.02 -6.94
CA ALA A 107 -4.41 -4.92 -7.84
C ALA A 107 -5.42 -4.86 -9.00
N ARG A 108 -5.76 -6.01 -9.59
CA ARG A 108 -6.80 -6.11 -10.63
C ARG A 108 -8.18 -5.64 -10.17
N ALA A 109 -8.52 -5.87 -8.89
CA ALA A 109 -9.81 -5.42 -8.37
C ALA A 109 -9.98 -3.89 -8.42
N ILE A 110 -8.91 -3.13 -8.33
CA ILE A 110 -8.95 -1.67 -8.48
C ILE A 110 -9.30 -1.30 -9.91
N VAL A 111 -8.67 -1.96 -10.90
CA VAL A 111 -8.81 -1.65 -12.32
C VAL A 111 -10.10 -2.19 -12.93
N PHE A 112 -10.46 -3.42 -12.59
CA PHE A 112 -11.56 -4.15 -13.24
C PHE A 112 -12.78 -4.35 -12.34
N GLY A 113 -12.69 -3.98 -11.07
CA GLY A 113 -13.73 -4.26 -10.09
C GLY A 113 -13.75 -5.72 -9.63
N ARG A 114 -14.86 -6.10 -9.01
CA ARG A 114 -15.14 -7.46 -8.54
C ARG A 114 -16.47 -7.94 -9.11
N LYS A 115 -16.76 -9.26 -8.98
CA LYS A 115 -17.92 -9.94 -9.59
C LYS A 115 -19.24 -9.14 -9.52
N ASN A 116 -19.53 -8.43 -8.44
CA ASN A 116 -20.78 -7.71 -8.26
C ASN A 116 -20.55 -6.22 -7.91
N ALA A 117 -19.37 -5.69 -8.19
CA ALA A 117 -19.01 -4.32 -7.88
C ALA A 117 -18.07 -3.79 -8.97
N PRO A 118 -18.55 -2.85 -9.82
CA PRO A 118 -17.75 -2.27 -10.88
C PRO A 118 -16.55 -1.53 -10.31
N PRO A 119 -15.48 -1.32 -11.12
CA PRO A 119 -14.37 -0.46 -10.73
C PRO A 119 -14.85 0.98 -10.53
N GLN A 120 -14.04 1.75 -9.85
CA GLN A 120 -14.16 3.19 -9.84
C GLN A 120 -13.55 3.74 -11.14
N PRO A 121 -14.08 4.80 -11.74
CA PRO A 121 -13.48 5.46 -12.89
C PRO A 121 -12.04 5.89 -12.58
N GLU A 122 -11.15 5.71 -13.55
CA GLU A 122 -9.72 6.01 -13.39
C GLU A 122 -9.47 7.47 -12.97
N ASN A 123 -10.18 8.40 -13.61
CA ASN A 123 -10.06 9.83 -13.29
C ASN A 123 -10.47 10.17 -11.85
N GLU A 124 -11.45 9.46 -11.28
CA GLU A 124 -11.82 9.63 -9.88
C GLU A 124 -10.72 9.10 -8.95
N VAL A 125 -10.16 7.93 -9.25
CA VAL A 125 -9.04 7.36 -8.48
C VAL A 125 -7.85 8.31 -8.50
N ILE A 126 -7.50 8.86 -9.64
CA ILE A 126 -6.41 9.85 -9.79
C ILE A 126 -6.72 11.11 -8.98
N ALA A 127 -7.95 11.60 -9.04
CA ALA A 127 -8.38 12.77 -8.27
C ALA A 127 -8.21 12.55 -6.75
N HIS A 128 -8.65 11.39 -6.23
CA HIS A 128 -8.46 11.03 -4.82
C HIS A 128 -6.99 10.92 -4.44
N MET A 129 -6.15 10.35 -5.29
CA MET A 129 -4.71 10.26 -5.04
C MET A 129 -4.05 11.64 -4.97
N ARG A 130 -4.36 12.52 -5.92
CA ARG A 130 -3.85 13.91 -5.95
C ARG A 130 -4.31 14.67 -4.71
N ARG A 131 -5.59 14.56 -4.38
CA ARG A 131 -6.15 15.22 -3.20
C ARG A 131 -5.55 14.71 -1.90
N SER A 132 -5.37 13.40 -1.76
CA SER A 132 -4.67 12.80 -0.61
C SER A 132 -3.25 13.34 -0.47
N ARG A 133 -2.51 13.46 -1.58
CA ARG A 133 -1.16 14.01 -1.61
C ARG A 133 -1.14 15.49 -1.17
N GLU A 134 -2.04 16.32 -1.68
CA GLU A 134 -2.17 17.73 -1.28
C GLU A 134 -2.43 17.87 0.22
N LEU A 135 -3.40 17.11 0.74
CA LEU A 135 -3.74 17.12 2.16
C LEU A 135 -2.56 16.67 3.02
N LEU A 136 -1.82 15.66 2.59
CA LEU A 136 -0.62 15.17 3.27
C LEU A 136 0.49 16.23 3.26
N HIS A 137 0.69 16.94 2.16
CA HIS A 137 1.63 18.07 2.07
C HIS A 137 1.23 19.20 3.01
N ALA A 138 -0.06 19.47 3.16
CA ALA A 138 -0.62 20.43 4.10
C ALA A 138 -0.63 19.93 5.57
N SER A 139 -0.04 18.76 5.86
CA SER A 139 -0.01 18.14 7.19
C SER A 139 -1.39 17.78 7.75
N ARG A 140 -2.39 17.64 6.89
CA ARG A 140 -3.75 17.18 7.21
C ARG A 140 -3.84 15.67 7.05
N ILE A 141 -3.14 14.92 7.91
CA ILE A 141 -2.90 13.48 7.74
C ILE A 141 -4.19 12.69 7.83
N ALA A 142 -5.08 13.02 8.77
CA ALA A 142 -6.36 12.34 8.93
C ALA A 142 -7.26 12.52 7.70
N ASP A 143 -7.33 13.75 7.17
CA ASP A 143 -8.11 14.04 5.97
C ASP A 143 -7.51 13.35 4.73
N ALA A 144 -6.17 13.30 4.63
CA ALA A 144 -5.48 12.58 3.56
C ALA A 144 -5.81 11.08 3.60
N LEU A 145 -5.89 10.49 4.80
CA LEU A 145 -6.26 9.09 4.98
C LEU A 145 -7.70 8.84 4.55
N LEU A 146 -8.65 9.66 5.01
CA LEU A 146 -10.06 9.56 4.63
C LEU A 146 -10.26 9.72 3.13
N GLU A 147 -9.50 10.61 2.50
CA GLU A 147 -9.54 10.80 1.05
C GLU A 147 -8.99 9.57 0.30
N ALA A 148 -7.88 9.00 0.75
CA ALA A 148 -7.32 7.78 0.16
C ALA A 148 -8.28 6.57 0.31
N GLU A 149 -9.08 6.50 1.37
CA GLU A 149 -10.09 5.46 1.60
C GLU A 149 -11.29 5.56 0.62
N GLN A 150 -11.48 6.70 -0.07
CA GLN A 150 -12.48 6.82 -1.13
C GLN A 150 -12.12 6.00 -2.38
N ILE A 151 -10.86 5.60 -2.52
CA ILE A 151 -10.45 4.70 -3.60
C ILE A 151 -11.03 3.30 -3.29
N LYS A 152 -11.93 2.83 -4.17
CA LYS A 152 -12.56 1.50 -3.99
C LYS A 152 -11.51 0.42 -3.75
N TYR A 153 -11.83 -0.46 -2.81
CA TYR A 153 -10.99 -1.59 -2.37
C TYR A 153 -9.71 -1.22 -1.60
N LEU A 154 -9.43 0.07 -1.40
CA LEU A 154 -8.49 0.51 -0.38
C LEU A 154 -9.25 0.66 0.95
N GLN A 155 -8.77 -0.06 1.96
CA GLN A 155 -9.19 0.15 3.35
C GLN A 155 -8.06 0.86 4.09
N MET A 156 -8.31 1.33 5.31
CA MET A 156 -7.36 2.05 6.16
C MET A 156 -5.92 1.51 6.07
N SER A 157 -5.75 0.19 6.16
CA SER A 157 -4.41 -0.44 6.10
C SER A 157 -3.67 -0.17 4.78
N PHE A 158 -4.37 -0.10 3.66
CA PHE A 158 -3.74 0.19 2.36
C PHE A 158 -3.68 1.69 2.08
N ALA A 159 -4.66 2.44 2.51
CA ALA A 159 -4.62 3.90 2.47
C ALA A 159 -3.42 4.44 3.27
N SER A 160 -3.18 3.92 4.48
CA SER A 160 -2.00 4.31 5.27
C SER A 160 -0.68 3.93 4.61
N LYS A 161 -0.59 2.75 3.96
CA LYS A 161 0.60 2.36 3.18
C LYS A 161 0.85 3.31 2.01
N LEU A 162 -0.22 3.67 1.29
CA LEU A 162 -0.15 4.62 0.19
C LEU A 162 0.41 5.97 0.68
N LEU A 163 -0.15 6.52 1.75
CA LEU A 163 0.33 7.78 2.33
C LEU A 163 1.77 7.69 2.83
N THR A 164 2.16 6.55 3.42
CA THR A 164 3.55 6.34 3.88
C THR A 164 4.53 6.39 2.71
N PHE A 165 4.21 5.78 1.57
CA PHE A 165 5.06 5.89 0.38
C PHE A 165 4.97 7.26 -0.29
N MET A 166 3.85 7.97 -0.17
CA MET A 166 3.76 9.37 -0.62
C MET A 166 4.67 10.28 0.21
N ASN A 167 4.67 10.13 1.53
CA ASN A 167 5.53 10.94 2.40
C ASN A 167 5.86 10.20 3.71
N PRO A 168 6.99 9.47 3.76
CA PRO A 168 7.37 8.67 4.93
C PRO A 168 7.79 9.49 6.15
N THR A 169 7.95 10.82 6.01
CA THR A 169 8.24 11.71 7.14
C THR A 169 6.98 12.19 7.85
N LYS A 170 5.82 12.11 7.19
CA LYS A 170 4.54 12.60 7.72
C LYS A 170 3.55 11.48 8.02
N ALA A 171 3.65 10.35 7.33
CA ALA A 171 2.72 9.23 7.48
C ALA A 171 3.45 7.93 7.82
N ALA A 172 2.76 7.07 8.57
CA ALA A 172 3.22 5.74 8.93
C ALA A 172 2.18 4.69 8.55
N VAL A 173 2.64 3.47 8.30
CA VAL A 173 1.75 2.34 8.07
C VAL A 173 0.94 2.05 9.32
N TYR A 174 -0.37 1.90 9.15
CA TYR A 174 -1.27 1.41 10.18
C TYR A 174 -2.03 0.20 9.65
N ASP A 175 -1.74 -0.97 10.18
CA ASP A 175 -2.35 -2.22 9.72
C ASP A 175 -2.90 -3.08 10.87
N ALA A 176 -3.49 -4.23 10.54
CA ALA A 176 -4.10 -5.11 11.52
C ALA A 176 -3.12 -5.61 12.60
N ILE A 177 -1.82 -5.70 12.30
CA ILE A 177 -0.80 -6.13 13.27
C ILE A 177 -0.59 -5.02 14.29
N ILE A 178 -0.39 -3.79 13.83
CA ILE A 178 -0.22 -2.62 14.68
C ILE A 178 -1.49 -2.39 15.50
N SER A 179 -2.67 -2.41 14.86
CA SER A 179 -3.96 -2.29 15.52
C SER A 179 -4.11 -3.32 16.64
N SER A 180 -3.84 -4.61 16.38
CA SER A 180 -3.99 -5.65 17.40
C SER A 180 -2.98 -5.56 18.56
N ARG A 181 -1.83 -4.94 18.33
CA ARG A 181 -0.85 -4.68 19.37
C ARG A 181 -1.27 -3.50 20.25
N LEU A 182 -1.71 -2.40 19.64
CA LEU A 182 -2.21 -1.24 20.39
C LEU A 182 -3.44 -1.57 21.23
N GLU A 183 -4.33 -2.45 20.74
CA GLU A 183 -5.50 -2.93 21.51
C GLU A 183 -5.10 -3.57 22.83
N LYS A 184 -3.94 -4.25 22.86
CA LYS A 184 -3.42 -5.00 24.01
C LYS A 184 -2.32 -4.25 24.78
N GLU A 185 -2.03 -3.03 24.36
CA GLU A 185 -0.95 -2.25 24.94
C GLU A 185 -1.28 -1.89 26.40
N PRO A 186 -0.40 -2.20 27.38
CA PRO A 186 -0.63 -1.85 28.77
C PRO A 186 -0.57 -0.35 29.03
N ASP A 187 0.23 0.39 28.29
CA ASP A 187 0.33 1.84 28.39
C ASP A 187 -0.97 2.50 27.88
N PRO A 188 -1.69 3.26 28.74
CA PRO A 188 -2.95 3.90 28.35
C PRO A 188 -2.80 4.93 27.23
N GLU A 189 -1.68 5.66 27.16
CA GLU A 189 -1.43 6.64 26.10
C GLU A 189 -1.28 5.95 24.76
N LEU A 190 -0.45 4.91 24.70
CA LEU A 190 -0.28 4.13 23.48
C LEU A 190 -1.56 3.40 23.08
N ARG A 191 -2.31 2.87 24.04
CA ARG A 191 -3.62 2.24 23.79
C ARG A 191 -4.65 3.23 23.25
N SER A 192 -4.58 4.49 23.63
CA SER A 192 -5.47 5.53 23.12
C SER A 192 -5.33 5.75 21.60
N LEU A 193 -4.20 5.33 21.00
CA LEU A 193 -3.96 5.37 19.57
C LEU A 193 -4.61 4.20 18.81
N PHE A 194 -5.26 3.28 19.53
CA PHE A 194 -5.93 2.15 18.91
C PHE A 194 -7.11 2.61 18.05
N VAL A 195 -7.08 2.20 16.79
CA VAL A 195 -8.22 2.30 15.86
C VAL A 195 -8.42 0.94 15.22
N SER A 196 -9.63 0.42 15.24
CA SER A 196 -9.92 -0.85 14.59
C SER A 196 -9.76 -0.73 13.08
N THR A 197 -8.93 -1.59 12.48
CA THR A 197 -8.82 -1.71 11.02
C THR A 197 -9.92 -2.59 10.42
N ARG A 198 -10.75 -3.20 11.27
CA ARG A 198 -11.93 -3.97 10.85
C ARG A 198 -13.13 -3.03 10.90
N ILE A 199 -13.58 -2.57 9.76
CA ILE A 199 -14.88 -1.92 9.66
C ILE A 199 -15.91 -3.05 9.80
N PRO A 200 -16.78 -3.04 10.85
CA PRO A 200 -17.89 -3.97 10.90
C PRO A 200 -18.81 -3.62 9.73
N THR A 201 -18.91 -4.54 8.79
CA THR A 201 -19.74 -4.41 7.57
C THR A 201 -21.22 -4.09 7.85
N SER A 202 -21.67 -4.20 9.10
CA SER A 202 -23.05 -3.91 9.52
C SER A 202 -23.27 -2.56 10.21
N LYS A 203 -22.20 -1.86 10.64
CA LYS A 203 -22.35 -0.55 11.32
C LYS A 203 -22.04 0.65 10.44
N ALA A 204 -21.19 0.51 9.43
CA ALA A 204 -20.88 1.62 8.51
C ALA A 204 -22.11 2.05 7.66
N ALA A 205 -23.05 1.15 7.42
CA ALA A 205 -24.28 1.44 6.69
C ALA A 205 -25.37 2.16 7.55
N LYS A 206 -25.12 2.40 8.83
CA LYS A 206 -26.08 3.07 9.74
C LYS A 206 -25.62 4.44 10.24
N LEU A 207 -24.47 4.92 9.79
CA LEU A 207 -23.90 6.21 10.14
C LEU A 207 -23.72 7.15 8.93
N SER A 208 -24.26 6.73 7.78
CA SER A 208 -24.40 7.57 6.59
C SER A 208 -25.80 8.13 6.49
#